data_e3b46b6f4498ae6df4036729806e9d48
#
_entry.id   e3b46b6f4498ae6df4036729806e9d48
#
_cell.length_a   1.000
_cell.length_b   1.000
_cell.length_c   1.000
_cell.angle_alpha   90.00
_cell.angle_beta   90.00
_cell.angle_gamma   90.00
#
_symmetry.space_group_name_H-M   'P 1'
#
loop_
_entity.id
_entity.type
_entity.pdbx_description
1 polymer ?
#
loop_
_entity_poly.entity_id
_entity_poly.type
_entity_poly.pdbx_seq_one_letter_code
_entity_poly.pdbx_strand_id
1 'polypeptide(L)'
;LDGLRRALDAARRRDTLAAERTAAGEGLSAALDRALAAKEHWLDVKERRLRGIAAELAAGLEEGAPCTVCGSREHPDPARPGTGHVDRRAEESALADYQRAEDLRRRAEQRLDSIRDQLAAAAEEAGETPAAELAERIAALEDDHGAARRAAAAAQDARAALERAVREHD
;
A
#
# COMPACT_ATOMS: atom_id res chain seq x y z
N LEU A 1 -28.84 -1.18 20.59
CA LEU A 1 -28.69 -1.41 19.15
C LEU A 1 -27.55 -0.56 18.56
N ASP A 2 -27.43 0.74 18.86
CA ASP A 2 -26.45 1.63 18.23
C ASP A 2 -24.99 1.26 18.55
N GLY A 3 -24.72 0.77 19.77
CA GLY A 3 -23.39 0.24 20.12
C GLY A 3 -23.02 -1.00 19.29
N LEU A 4 -23.96 -1.94 19.12
CA LEU A 4 -23.74 -3.14 18.32
C LEU A 4 -23.56 -2.82 16.83
N ARG A 5 -24.29 -1.84 16.29
CA ARG A 5 -24.12 -1.40 14.89
C ARG A 5 -22.75 -0.80 14.67
N ARG A 6 -22.26 0.05 15.57
CA ARG A 6 -20.89 0.59 15.51
C ARG A 6 -19.85 -0.51 15.57
N ALA A 7 -20.00 -1.49 16.47
CA ALA A 7 -19.10 -2.63 16.55
C ALA A 7 -19.13 -3.48 15.26
N LEU A 8 -20.31 -3.65 14.64
CA LEU A 8 -20.43 -4.35 13.35
C LEU A 8 -19.70 -3.60 12.22
N ASP A 9 -19.85 -2.29 12.14
CA ASP A 9 -19.17 -1.48 11.12
C ASP A 9 -17.66 -1.49 11.32
N ALA A 10 -17.19 -1.47 12.56
CA ALA A 10 -15.76 -1.62 12.88
C ALA A 10 -15.23 -3.01 12.53
N ALA A 11 -16.00 -4.07 12.83
CA ALA A 11 -15.62 -5.45 12.46
C ALA A 11 -15.53 -5.65 10.95
N ARG A 12 -16.45 -5.10 10.18
CA ARG A 12 -16.39 -5.12 8.71
C ARG A 12 -15.19 -4.35 8.18
N ARG A 13 -14.89 -3.18 8.74
CA ARG A 13 -13.67 -2.43 8.40
C ARG A 13 -12.42 -3.22 8.72
N ARG A 14 -12.34 -3.84 9.91
CA ARG A 14 -11.21 -4.71 10.31
C ARG A 14 -10.97 -5.81 9.27
N ASP A 15 -12.03 -6.51 8.86
CA ASP A 15 -11.95 -7.63 7.92
C ASP A 15 -11.48 -7.16 6.53
N THR A 16 -11.97 -6.01 6.06
CA THR A 16 -11.50 -5.38 4.81
C THR A 16 -10.02 -4.98 4.89
N LEU A 17 -9.63 -4.29 5.97
CA LEU A 17 -8.25 -3.86 6.17
C LEU A 17 -7.28 -5.05 6.34
N ALA A 18 -7.73 -6.17 6.88
CA ALA A 18 -6.94 -7.40 6.95
C ALA A 18 -6.62 -7.96 5.56
N ALA A 19 -7.58 -7.95 4.63
CA ALA A 19 -7.35 -8.32 3.24
C ALA A 19 -6.44 -7.32 2.51
N GLU A 20 -6.66 -6.02 2.72
CA GLU A 20 -5.82 -4.96 2.15
C GLU A 20 -4.37 -5.04 2.65
N ARG A 21 -4.15 -5.39 3.94
CA ARG A 21 -2.81 -5.59 4.51
C ARG A 21 -2.06 -6.71 3.78
N THR A 22 -2.75 -7.82 3.48
CA THR A 22 -2.16 -8.94 2.75
C THR A 22 -1.73 -8.49 1.35
N ALA A 23 -2.62 -7.84 0.60
CA ALA A 23 -2.32 -7.32 -0.74
C ALA A 23 -1.21 -6.26 -0.73
N ALA A 24 -1.20 -5.37 0.28
CA ALA A 24 -0.14 -4.37 0.43
C ALA A 24 1.22 -5.02 0.77
N GLY A 25 1.22 -6.10 1.56
CA GLY A 25 2.42 -6.90 1.85
C GLY A 25 3.02 -7.54 0.59
N GLU A 26 2.19 -8.14 -0.26
CA GLU A 26 2.60 -8.68 -1.56
C GLU A 26 3.13 -7.57 -2.48
N GLY A 27 2.44 -6.43 -2.50
CA GLY A 27 2.88 -5.24 -3.24
C GLY A 27 4.24 -4.72 -2.80
N LEU A 28 4.52 -4.69 -1.49
CA LEU A 28 5.83 -4.32 -0.94
C LEU A 28 6.91 -5.33 -1.34
N SER A 29 6.63 -6.63 -1.25
CA SER A 29 7.58 -7.67 -1.68
C SER A 29 7.96 -7.48 -3.15
N ALA A 30 6.97 -7.31 -4.04
CA ALA A 30 7.24 -7.07 -5.45
C ALA A 30 8.00 -5.76 -5.71
N ALA A 31 7.80 -4.73 -4.91
CA ALA A 31 8.54 -3.47 -5.01
C ALA A 31 9.99 -3.61 -4.54
N LEU A 32 10.24 -4.40 -3.49
CA LEU A 32 11.58 -4.75 -3.01
C LEU A 32 12.38 -5.51 -4.09
N ASP A 33 11.78 -6.52 -4.72
CA ASP A 33 12.43 -7.31 -5.77
C ASP A 33 12.82 -6.43 -6.97
N ARG A 34 11.92 -5.51 -7.37
CA ARG A 34 12.21 -4.56 -8.46
C ARG A 34 13.33 -3.58 -8.10
N ALA A 35 13.35 -3.06 -6.87
CA ALA A 35 14.38 -2.15 -6.42
C ALA A 35 15.74 -2.85 -6.36
N LEU A 36 15.78 -4.10 -5.91
CA LEU A 36 16.99 -4.92 -5.88
C LEU A 36 17.50 -5.17 -7.30
N ALA A 37 16.65 -5.64 -8.22
CA ALA A 37 17.04 -5.89 -9.61
C ALA A 37 17.53 -4.61 -10.31
N ALA A 38 16.88 -3.47 -10.10
CA ALA A 38 17.31 -2.19 -10.65
C ALA A 38 18.66 -1.74 -10.07
N LYS A 39 18.91 -1.98 -8.79
CA LYS A 39 20.21 -1.70 -8.15
C LYS A 39 21.33 -2.57 -8.73
N GLU A 40 21.08 -3.86 -8.87
CA GLU A 40 22.05 -4.80 -9.46
C GLU A 40 22.39 -4.40 -10.90
N HIS A 41 21.36 -4.04 -11.68
CA HIS A 41 21.56 -3.55 -13.04
C HIS A 41 22.39 -2.26 -13.08
N TRP A 42 22.09 -1.28 -12.23
CA TRP A 42 22.88 -0.04 -12.14
C TRP A 42 24.33 -0.34 -11.77
N LEU A 43 24.58 -1.24 -10.81
CA LEU A 43 25.94 -1.60 -10.39
C LEU A 43 26.73 -2.29 -11.51
N ASP A 44 26.08 -3.19 -12.29
CA ASP A 44 26.70 -3.81 -13.48
C ASP A 44 27.07 -2.75 -14.54
N VAL A 45 26.12 -1.89 -14.87
CA VAL A 45 26.35 -0.80 -15.83
C VAL A 45 27.49 0.11 -15.37
N LYS A 46 27.53 0.48 -14.10
CA LYS A 46 28.61 1.28 -13.49
C LYS A 46 29.97 0.60 -13.57
N GLU A 47 30.03 -0.70 -13.23
CA GLU A 47 31.27 -1.48 -13.30
C GLU A 47 31.77 -1.57 -14.74
N ARG A 48 30.90 -1.86 -15.71
CA ARG A 48 31.25 -1.90 -17.14
C ARG A 48 31.74 -0.55 -17.64
N ARG A 49 31.14 0.54 -17.24
CA ARG A 49 31.64 1.89 -17.57
C ARG A 49 33.02 2.14 -16.98
N LEU A 50 33.25 1.79 -15.70
CA LEU A 50 34.55 1.97 -15.06
C LEU A 50 35.67 1.17 -15.77
N ARG A 51 35.34 -0.03 -16.25
CA ARG A 51 36.30 -0.81 -17.10
C ARG A 51 36.60 -0.13 -18.43
N GLY A 52 35.66 0.64 -18.97
CA GLY A 52 35.80 1.39 -20.21
C GLY A 52 36.28 2.83 -20.05
N ILE A 53 36.53 3.32 -18.83
CA ILE A 53 36.85 4.72 -18.55
C ILE A 53 38.07 5.25 -19.33
N ALA A 54 39.05 4.41 -19.58
CA ALA A 54 40.22 4.79 -20.36
C ALA A 54 39.85 5.20 -21.79
N ALA A 55 38.89 4.54 -22.42
CA ALA A 55 38.38 4.89 -23.73
C ALA A 55 37.54 6.19 -23.72
N GLU A 56 36.77 6.44 -22.68
CA GLU A 56 36.07 7.72 -22.51
C GLU A 56 37.04 8.90 -22.38
N LEU A 57 38.10 8.72 -21.58
CA LEU A 57 39.13 9.74 -21.41
C LEU A 57 39.94 9.96 -22.70
N ALA A 58 40.25 8.87 -23.42
CA ALA A 58 40.94 8.94 -24.71
C ALA A 58 40.13 9.65 -25.79
N ALA A 59 38.78 9.51 -25.77
CA ALA A 59 37.90 10.19 -26.71
C ALA A 59 37.90 11.71 -26.53
N GLY A 60 38.30 12.23 -25.36
CA GLY A 60 38.45 13.66 -25.08
C GLY A 60 39.86 14.21 -25.37
N LEU A 61 40.79 13.43 -25.96
CA LEU A 61 42.12 13.92 -26.34
C LEU A 61 42.02 14.82 -27.57
N GLU A 62 42.62 15.99 -27.49
CA GLU A 62 42.77 16.94 -28.60
C GLU A 62 44.24 16.95 -29.04
N GLU A 63 44.49 16.99 -30.36
CA GLU A 63 45.82 16.97 -30.94
C GLU A 63 46.64 18.18 -30.47
N GLY A 64 47.79 17.93 -29.87
CA GLY A 64 48.69 18.98 -29.38
C GLY A 64 48.28 19.63 -28.05
N ALA A 65 47.07 19.34 -27.51
CA ALA A 65 46.68 19.79 -26.20
C ALA A 65 47.21 18.87 -25.09
N PRO A 66 47.51 19.40 -23.88
CA PRO A 66 47.94 18.53 -22.77
C PRO A 66 46.79 17.68 -22.24
N CYS A 67 47.00 16.39 -22.08
CA CYS A 67 46.04 15.48 -21.49
C CYS A 67 45.68 15.89 -20.06
N THR A 68 44.42 15.93 -19.74
CA THR A 68 43.92 16.30 -18.39
C THR A 68 44.27 15.25 -17.31
N VAL A 69 44.67 14.05 -17.70
CA VAL A 69 44.99 12.95 -16.78
C VAL A 69 46.52 12.87 -16.52
N CYS A 70 47.36 12.92 -17.57
CA CYS A 70 48.80 12.72 -17.44
C CYS A 70 49.66 13.91 -17.90
N GLY A 71 49.05 14.96 -18.49
CA GLY A 71 49.72 16.14 -18.98
C GLY A 71 50.47 15.95 -20.31
N SER A 72 50.60 14.74 -20.86
CA SER A 72 51.26 14.49 -22.16
C SER A 72 50.49 15.13 -23.30
N ARG A 73 51.18 15.54 -24.34
CA ARG A 73 50.63 16.06 -25.61
C ARG A 73 50.54 14.99 -26.70
N GLU A 74 51.15 13.85 -26.49
CA GLU A 74 51.18 12.76 -27.44
C GLU A 74 50.71 11.47 -26.78
N HIS A 75 49.81 10.74 -27.46
CA HIS A 75 49.26 9.46 -27.05
C HIS A 75 49.29 8.55 -28.29
N PRO A 76 50.39 7.76 -28.50
CA PRO A 76 50.58 7.01 -29.73
C PRO A 76 49.59 5.86 -29.92
N ASP A 77 49.03 5.33 -28.82
CA ASP A 77 48.00 4.26 -28.85
C ASP A 77 46.95 4.54 -27.78
N PRO A 78 46.02 5.48 -28.05
CA PRO A 78 44.93 5.81 -27.12
C PRO A 78 43.92 4.64 -27.01
N ALA A 79 43.39 4.40 -25.81
CA ALA A 79 42.41 3.37 -25.56
C ALA A 79 41.15 3.58 -26.42
N ARG A 80 40.60 2.45 -26.92
CA ARG A 80 39.39 2.45 -27.76
C ARG A 80 38.25 1.73 -27.05
N PRO A 81 36.99 2.13 -27.32
CA PRO A 81 35.84 1.42 -26.78
C PRO A 81 35.84 -0.05 -27.18
N GLY A 82 35.77 -0.95 -26.20
CA GLY A 82 35.64 -2.40 -26.42
C GLY A 82 34.17 -2.78 -26.72
N THR A 83 33.96 -4.06 -27.04
CA THR A 83 32.65 -4.66 -27.20
C THR A 83 31.87 -4.55 -25.86
N GLY A 84 30.67 -3.98 -25.88
CA GLY A 84 29.86 -3.80 -24.67
C GLY A 84 30.25 -2.57 -23.84
N HIS A 85 30.96 -1.59 -24.43
CA HIS A 85 31.21 -0.30 -23.81
C HIS A 85 29.88 0.36 -23.38
N VAL A 86 29.86 0.91 -22.17
CA VAL A 86 28.74 1.64 -21.59
C VAL A 86 29.19 3.07 -21.33
N ASP A 87 28.44 4.02 -21.83
CA ASP A 87 28.74 5.43 -21.64
C ASP A 87 28.12 5.99 -20.33
N ARG A 88 28.46 7.24 -20.02
CA ARG A 88 27.95 7.96 -18.86
C ARG A 88 26.42 8.05 -18.88
N ARG A 89 25.80 8.25 -20.04
CA ARG A 89 24.35 8.39 -20.18
C ARG A 89 23.62 7.11 -19.81
N ALA A 90 24.16 5.96 -20.17
CA ALA A 90 23.60 4.66 -19.79
C ALA A 90 23.68 4.42 -18.27
N GLU A 91 24.79 4.81 -17.61
CA GLU A 91 24.89 4.74 -16.14
C GLU A 91 23.89 5.67 -15.46
N GLU A 92 23.75 6.92 -15.91
CA GLU A 92 22.79 7.88 -15.38
C GLU A 92 21.34 7.39 -15.54
N SER A 93 21.01 6.76 -16.68
CA SER A 93 19.71 6.15 -16.90
C SER A 93 19.44 5.00 -15.93
N ALA A 94 20.38 4.08 -15.77
CA ALA A 94 20.24 2.96 -14.85
C ALA A 94 20.12 3.42 -13.38
N LEU A 95 20.87 4.45 -13.00
CA LEU A 95 20.73 5.07 -11.67
C LEU A 95 19.34 5.68 -11.47
N ALA A 96 18.81 6.38 -12.47
CA ALA A 96 17.46 6.97 -12.39
C ALA A 96 16.38 5.88 -12.29
N ASP A 97 16.54 4.75 -12.97
CA ASP A 97 15.66 3.59 -12.85
C ASP A 97 15.68 3.01 -11.43
N TYR A 98 16.87 2.83 -10.87
CA TYR A 98 17.02 2.38 -9.48
C TYR A 98 16.36 3.36 -8.49
N GLN A 99 16.58 4.67 -8.63
CA GLN A 99 15.97 5.67 -7.77
C GLN A 99 14.44 5.66 -7.84
N ARG A 100 13.86 5.48 -9.04
CA ARG A 100 12.41 5.33 -9.22
C ARG A 100 11.86 4.08 -8.53
N ALA A 101 12.57 2.96 -8.65
CA ALA A 101 12.19 1.73 -7.99
C ALA A 101 12.24 1.85 -6.45
N GLU A 102 13.26 2.52 -5.91
CA GLU A 102 13.37 2.82 -4.48
C GLU A 102 12.24 3.73 -3.97
N ASP A 103 11.83 4.72 -4.77
CA ASP A 103 10.68 5.57 -4.42
C ASP A 103 9.37 4.78 -4.37
N LEU A 104 9.16 3.85 -5.30
CA LEU A 104 8.00 2.97 -5.30
C LEU A 104 8.01 2.02 -4.08
N ARG A 105 9.17 1.45 -3.73
CA ARG A 105 9.34 0.63 -2.55
C ARG A 105 8.96 1.39 -1.27
N ARG A 106 9.48 2.62 -1.09
CA ARG A 106 9.16 3.45 0.08
C ARG A 106 7.68 3.78 0.18
N ARG A 107 7.01 4.06 -0.94
CA ARG A 107 5.55 4.30 -0.96
C ARG A 107 4.76 3.05 -0.60
N ALA A 108 5.19 1.87 -1.06
CA ALA A 108 4.56 0.61 -0.69
C ALA A 108 4.70 0.31 0.80
N GLU A 109 5.88 0.56 1.38
CA GLU A 109 6.14 0.44 2.82
C GLU A 109 5.24 1.36 3.65
N GLN A 110 5.20 2.65 3.31
CA GLN A 110 4.34 3.63 3.97
C GLN A 110 2.85 3.26 3.89
N ARG A 111 2.41 2.73 2.74
CA ARG A 111 1.05 2.26 2.57
C ARG A 111 0.74 1.08 3.50
N LEU A 112 1.63 0.10 3.57
CA LEU A 112 1.47 -1.06 4.46
C LEU A 112 1.40 -0.63 5.92
N ASP A 113 2.25 0.29 6.37
CA ASP A 113 2.25 0.80 7.73
C ASP A 113 0.96 1.57 8.04
N SER A 114 0.49 2.42 7.13
CA SER A 114 -0.80 3.10 7.29
C SER A 114 -1.99 2.12 7.41
N ILE A 115 -1.99 1.03 6.62
CA ILE A 115 -3.02 -0.01 6.72
C ILE A 115 -2.93 -0.75 8.05
N ARG A 116 -1.73 -1.03 8.56
CA ARG A 116 -1.53 -1.67 9.87
C ARG A 116 -2.09 -0.83 11.01
N ASP A 117 -1.84 0.48 11.00
CA ASP A 117 -2.35 1.40 12.02
C ASP A 117 -3.88 1.47 11.99
N GLN A 118 -4.47 1.57 10.79
CA GLN A 118 -5.92 1.57 10.62
C GLN A 118 -6.56 0.24 11.05
N LEU A 119 -5.90 -0.89 10.74
CA LEU A 119 -6.35 -2.21 11.17
C LEU A 119 -6.32 -2.35 12.68
N ALA A 120 -5.27 -1.87 13.36
CA ALA A 120 -5.17 -1.87 14.81
C ALA A 120 -6.30 -1.08 15.45
N ALA A 121 -6.57 0.14 14.97
CA ALA A 121 -7.67 0.97 15.46
C ALA A 121 -9.05 0.32 15.23
N ALA A 122 -9.28 -0.26 14.05
CA ALA A 122 -10.53 -0.95 13.76
C ALA A 122 -10.71 -2.22 14.62
N ALA A 123 -9.62 -2.93 14.93
CA ALA A 123 -9.66 -4.10 15.81
C ALA A 123 -9.99 -3.73 17.25
N GLU A 124 -9.45 -2.64 17.77
CA GLU A 124 -9.80 -2.14 19.12
C GLU A 124 -11.28 -1.76 19.21
N GLU A 125 -11.82 -1.08 18.18
CA GLU A 125 -13.23 -0.66 18.15
C GLU A 125 -14.20 -1.83 17.96
N ALA A 126 -13.83 -2.82 17.14
CA ALA A 126 -14.65 -4.02 16.85
C ALA A 126 -14.69 -5.01 17.99
N GLY A 127 -13.64 -5.10 18.81
CA GLY A 127 -13.42 -6.20 19.72
C GLY A 127 -13.15 -7.53 18.99
N GLU A 128 -13.32 -8.65 19.72
CA GLU A 128 -13.01 -9.99 19.19
C GLU A 128 -14.17 -10.62 18.40
N THR A 129 -15.38 -10.05 18.49
CA THR A 129 -16.57 -10.65 17.89
C THR A 129 -16.53 -10.58 16.37
N PRO A 130 -16.81 -11.69 15.66
CA PRO A 130 -16.91 -11.71 14.20
C PRO A 130 -18.06 -10.83 13.68
N ALA A 131 -17.88 -10.20 12.51
CA ALA A 131 -18.91 -9.35 11.90
C ALA A 131 -20.22 -10.12 11.62
N ALA A 132 -20.14 -11.39 11.25
CA ALA A 132 -21.31 -12.24 11.03
C ALA A 132 -22.14 -12.43 12.30
N GLU A 133 -21.49 -12.73 13.42
CA GLU A 133 -22.15 -12.92 14.73
C GLU A 133 -22.82 -11.61 15.22
N LEU A 134 -22.14 -10.47 15.03
CA LEU A 134 -22.72 -9.16 15.36
C LEU A 134 -23.96 -8.87 14.51
N ALA A 135 -23.93 -9.21 13.22
CA ALA A 135 -25.05 -9.02 12.31
C ALA A 135 -26.25 -9.87 12.71
N GLU A 136 -26.04 -11.16 13.03
CA GLU A 136 -27.10 -12.06 13.51
C GLU A 136 -27.72 -11.55 14.82
N ARG A 137 -26.88 -11.09 15.76
CA ARG A 137 -27.34 -10.58 17.04
C ARG A 137 -28.16 -9.28 16.88
N ILE A 138 -27.78 -8.41 15.95
CA ILE A 138 -28.53 -7.20 15.62
C ILE A 138 -29.89 -7.59 15.04
N ALA A 139 -29.93 -8.51 14.08
CA ALA A 139 -31.18 -8.97 13.44
C ALA A 139 -32.15 -9.54 14.48
N ALA A 140 -31.68 -10.42 15.37
CA ALA A 140 -32.49 -10.99 16.45
C ALA A 140 -33.08 -9.91 17.37
N LEU A 141 -32.27 -8.93 17.78
CA LEU A 141 -32.76 -7.83 18.61
C LEU A 141 -33.74 -6.88 17.90
N GLU A 142 -33.61 -6.69 16.60
CA GLU A 142 -34.54 -5.91 15.79
C GLU A 142 -35.89 -6.61 15.67
N ASP A 143 -35.88 -7.94 15.46
CA ASP A 143 -37.09 -8.77 15.42
C ASP A 143 -37.82 -8.78 16.77
N ASP A 144 -37.11 -8.97 17.88
CA ASP A 144 -37.65 -8.92 19.23
C ASP A 144 -38.26 -7.55 19.54
N HIS A 145 -37.55 -6.49 19.18
CA HIS A 145 -38.04 -5.12 19.37
C HIS A 145 -39.31 -4.85 18.52
N GLY A 146 -39.33 -5.33 17.30
CA GLY A 146 -40.47 -5.27 16.41
C GLY A 146 -41.70 -6.02 16.99
N ALA A 147 -41.47 -7.22 17.50
CA ALA A 147 -42.53 -8.02 18.16
C ALA A 147 -43.06 -7.32 19.42
N ALA A 148 -42.19 -6.80 20.24
CA ALA A 148 -42.60 -6.05 21.46
C ALA A 148 -43.43 -4.79 21.13
N ARG A 149 -43.04 -4.04 20.09
CA ARG A 149 -43.83 -2.89 19.63
C ARG A 149 -45.21 -3.25 19.13
N ARG A 150 -45.32 -4.36 18.35
CA ARG A 150 -46.62 -4.87 17.89
C ARG A 150 -47.49 -5.31 19.05
N ALA A 151 -46.94 -6.03 20.04
CA ALA A 151 -47.66 -6.43 21.23
C ALA A 151 -48.15 -5.22 22.07
N ALA A 152 -47.31 -4.19 22.23
CA ALA A 152 -47.69 -2.95 22.94
C ALA A 152 -48.83 -2.20 22.24
N ALA A 153 -48.78 -2.11 20.91
CA ALA A 153 -49.88 -1.48 20.13
C ALA A 153 -51.20 -2.26 20.29
N ALA A 154 -51.15 -3.59 20.14
CA ALA A 154 -52.34 -4.44 20.35
C ALA A 154 -52.94 -4.33 21.75
N ALA A 155 -52.09 -4.21 22.78
CA ALA A 155 -52.56 -3.99 24.16
C ALA A 155 -53.21 -2.63 24.35
N GLN A 156 -52.71 -1.58 23.69
CA GLN A 156 -53.35 -0.24 23.71
C GLN A 156 -54.70 -0.24 23.00
N ASP A 157 -54.82 -0.90 21.87
CA ASP A 157 -56.06 -1.04 21.13
C ASP A 157 -57.12 -1.82 21.95
N ALA A 158 -56.72 -2.90 22.60
CA ALA A 158 -57.59 -3.68 23.48
C ALA A 158 -58.09 -2.87 24.69
N ARG A 159 -57.23 -2.05 25.32
CA ARG A 159 -57.64 -1.14 26.40
C ARG A 159 -58.64 -0.10 25.93
N ALA A 160 -58.40 0.52 24.78
CA ALA A 160 -59.30 1.48 24.22
C ALA A 160 -60.65 0.87 23.84
N ALA A 161 -60.69 -0.38 23.36
CA ALA A 161 -61.89 -1.12 23.09
C ALA A 161 -62.68 -1.43 24.39
N LEU A 162 -62.01 -1.87 25.43
CA LEU A 162 -62.61 -2.14 26.74
C LEU A 162 -63.22 -0.86 27.33
N GLU A 163 -62.50 0.25 27.31
CA GLU A 163 -63.03 1.55 27.81
C GLU A 163 -64.24 2.03 27.02
N ARG A 164 -64.31 1.75 25.72
CA ARG A 164 -65.53 2.05 24.92
C ARG A 164 -66.73 1.17 25.38
N ALA A 165 -66.49 -0.14 25.48
CA ALA A 165 -67.52 -1.10 25.89
C ALA A 165 -68.05 -0.81 27.30
N VAL A 166 -67.25 -0.39 28.24
CA VAL A 166 -67.68 0.02 29.61
C VAL A 166 -68.55 1.25 29.52
N ARG A 167 -68.16 2.27 28.71
CA ARG A 167 -68.99 3.50 28.56
C ARG A 167 -70.33 3.29 27.87
N GLU A 168 -70.47 2.24 27.06
CA GLU A 168 -71.73 1.89 26.38
C GLU A 168 -72.71 1.10 27.32
N HIS A 169 -72.20 0.58 28.45
CA HIS A 169 -72.98 -0.24 29.37
C HIS A 169 -73.46 0.51 30.62
N ASP A 170 -72.90 1.72 30.88
CA ASP A 170 -73.32 2.64 31.91
C ASP A 170 -74.40 3.59 31.36
#